data_f7dcb74016eb6781202febe727328aeb
#
_entry.id   f7dcb74016eb6781202febe727328aeb
#
_cell.length_a   1.000
_cell.length_b   1.000
_cell.length_c   1.000
_cell.angle_alpha   90.00
_cell.angle_beta   90.00
_cell.angle_gamma   90.00
#
_symmetry.space_group_name_H-M   'P 1'
#
loop_
_entity.id
_entity.type
_entity.pdbx_description
1 polymer ?
#
loop_
_entity_poly.entity_id
_entity_poly.type
_entity_poly.pdbx_seq_one_letter_code
_entity_poly.pdbx_strand_id
1 'polypeptide(L)'
;VALGGAVTALGLVAAATGMASATGSAASASVYNFGSGYSAIDGTFTSVTANWIEPTAVCDGGDQQTGYWVGLSGTGTIAQLGTATNCDGSTPDYYSWWEMYPAAGVPVSNVTEPGDHMHASVVYNGNNNFTMVLSNVTRGWRLTENKTQVSTGGTPISANVIVEANSDTGAAGSSGNVTDFGSVTFGGATANGKPLSAYPLWTGNLQDMRGVQEDSVSSLTGGGRKFTVTWLSNG
;
A
#
# COMPACT_ATOMS: atom_id res chain seq x y z
N VAL A 1 -19.42 -12.37 17.81
CA VAL A 1 -18.16 -11.67 17.67
C VAL A 1 -18.31 -10.79 16.46
N ALA A 2 -18.45 -9.48 16.64
CA ALA A 2 -18.66 -8.52 15.56
C ALA A 2 -17.30 -8.11 15.01
N LEU A 3 -16.97 -8.52 13.80
CA LEU A 3 -15.88 -7.97 13.01
C LEU A 3 -16.35 -6.61 12.48
N GLY A 4 -15.96 -5.55 13.11
CA GLY A 4 -16.33 -4.19 12.75
C GLY A 4 -15.12 -3.26 12.80
N GLY A 5 -14.07 -3.55 12.08
CA GLY A 5 -13.04 -2.58 11.73
C GLY A 5 -13.27 -2.13 10.30
N ALA A 6 -13.73 -0.92 10.08
CA ALA A 6 -13.82 -0.35 8.75
C ALA A 6 -12.39 -0.02 8.29
N VAL A 7 -11.89 -0.75 7.30
CA VAL A 7 -10.63 -0.43 6.63
C VAL A 7 -10.90 0.80 5.76
N THR A 8 -10.53 1.97 6.25
CA THR A 8 -10.55 3.21 5.46
C THR A 8 -9.15 3.44 4.90
N ALA A 9 -8.89 2.94 3.68
CA ALA A 9 -7.69 3.31 2.96
C ALA A 9 -7.81 4.77 2.49
N LEU A 10 -6.90 5.62 2.93
CA LEU A 10 -6.75 6.95 2.38
C LEU A 10 -5.90 6.89 1.11
N GLY A 11 -6.52 7.22 -0.02
CA GLY A 11 -5.83 7.27 -1.29
C GLY A 11 -4.68 8.27 -1.30
N LEU A 12 -3.52 7.81 -1.70
CA LEU A 12 -2.36 8.64 -2.00
C LEU A 12 -2.71 9.53 -3.20
N VAL A 13 -3.11 10.76 -2.97
CA VAL A 13 -3.21 11.76 -4.03
C VAL A 13 -1.81 12.20 -4.37
N ALA A 14 -1.22 11.65 -5.42
CA ALA A 14 -0.03 12.21 -6.02
C ALA A 14 -0.41 13.57 -6.64
N ALA A 15 -0.25 14.64 -5.88
CA ALA A 15 -0.34 15.99 -6.41
C ALA A 15 0.89 16.25 -7.28
N ALA A 16 0.72 16.14 -8.60
CA ALA A 16 1.67 16.69 -9.55
C ALA A 16 1.60 18.22 -9.46
N THR A 17 2.42 18.84 -8.62
CA THR A 17 2.58 20.28 -8.58
C THR A 17 3.61 20.69 -9.63
N GLY A 18 3.15 21.42 -10.65
CA GLY A 18 3.98 22.11 -11.60
C GLY A 18 4.98 23.03 -10.91
N MET A 19 6.24 23.01 -11.36
CA MET A 19 7.30 23.88 -10.89
C MET A 19 6.97 25.35 -11.25
N ALA A 20 6.63 26.12 -10.24
CA ALA A 20 6.74 27.57 -10.28
C ALA A 20 7.93 27.97 -9.41
N SER A 21 8.97 28.54 -10.02
CA SER A 21 10.09 29.15 -9.32
C SER A 21 9.59 30.37 -8.54
N ALA A 22 9.54 30.24 -7.21
CA ALA A 22 9.38 31.38 -6.30
C ALA A 22 10.50 31.34 -5.27
N THR A 23 11.38 32.34 -5.35
CA THR A 23 12.34 32.68 -4.30
C THR A 23 11.59 33.30 -3.13
N GLY A 24 11.31 32.51 -2.12
CA GLY A 24 10.74 32.93 -0.86
C GLY A 24 10.87 31.77 0.12
N SER A 25 11.43 32.05 1.31
CA SER A 25 11.56 31.08 2.39
C SER A 25 10.18 30.50 2.72
N ALA A 26 9.84 29.36 2.14
CA ALA A 26 8.64 28.63 2.47
C ALA A 26 8.93 27.84 3.76
N ALA A 27 8.11 28.07 4.78
CA ALA A 27 7.97 27.12 5.86
C ALA A 27 7.70 25.74 5.23
N SER A 28 8.54 24.76 5.54
CA SER A 28 8.34 23.39 5.11
C SER A 28 6.98 22.94 5.64
N ALA A 29 5.98 22.84 4.74
CA ALA A 29 4.79 22.08 5.07
C ALA A 29 5.29 20.66 5.32
N SER A 30 5.07 20.14 6.52
CA SER A 30 5.33 18.74 6.84
C SER A 30 4.48 17.91 5.88
N VAL A 31 5.13 17.26 4.95
CA VAL A 31 4.47 16.34 4.03
C VAL A 31 4.31 15.03 4.81
N TYR A 32 3.13 14.82 5.34
CA TYR A 32 2.77 13.53 5.95
C TYR A 32 2.82 12.47 4.87
N ASN A 33 3.46 11.36 5.15
CA ASN A 33 3.55 10.25 4.22
C ASN A 33 2.95 8.99 4.84
N PHE A 34 1.77 8.62 4.37
CA PHE A 34 1.06 7.42 4.86
C PHE A 34 1.53 6.13 4.20
N GLY A 35 2.36 6.22 3.16
CA GLY A 35 2.82 5.09 2.39
C GLY A 35 4.33 5.04 2.28
N SER A 36 4.87 3.83 2.31
CA SER A 36 6.29 3.52 2.22
C SER A 36 6.51 2.48 1.14
N GLY A 37 7.50 2.69 0.27
CA GLY A 37 7.78 1.77 -0.83
C GLY A 37 8.05 2.49 -2.13
N TYR A 38 7.54 1.92 -3.23
CA TYR A 38 7.77 2.43 -4.58
C TYR A 38 6.49 2.53 -5.40
N SER A 39 6.35 3.64 -6.13
CA SER A 39 5.36 3.82 -7.18
C SER A 39 6.06 4.14 -8.49
N ALA A 40 5.79 3.37 -9.54
CA ALA A 40 6.13 3.77 -10.89
C ALA A 40 5.16 4.86 -11.33
N ILE A 41 5.70 5.97 -11.83
CA ILE A 41 4.97 7.19 -12.19
C ILE A 41 5.33 7.68 -13.59
N ASP A 42 4.71 8.78 -14.03
CA ASP A 42 4.95 9.43 -15.34
C ASP A 42 4.68 8.50 -16.53
N GLY A 43 3.65 7.67 -16.41
CA GLY A 43 3.26 6.74 -17.47
C GLY A 43 1.80 6.34 -17.38
N THR A 44 1.40 5.43 -18.27
CA THR A 44 0.15 4.70 -18.17
C THR A 44 0.41 3.26 -17.79
N PHE A 45 -0.32 2.79 -16.79
CA PHE A 45 -0.08 1.47 -16.22
C PHE A 45 -1.31 0.58 -16.37
N THR A 46 -1.08 -0.60 -16.89
CA THR A 46 -2.14 -1.61 -17.08
C THR A 46 -1.96 -2.82 -16.17
N SER A 47 -0.80 -2.94 -15.50
CA SER A 47 -0.61 -4.00 -14.51
C SER A 47 0.45 -3.65 -13.48
N VAL A 48 0.26 -4.19 -12.27
CA VAL A 48 1.22 -4.20 -11.19
C VAL A 48 1.19 -5.56 -10.51
N THR A 49 2.34 -6.05 -10.06
CA THR A 49 2.43 -7.29 -9.28
C THR A 49 3.58 -7.22 -8.29
N ALA A 50 3.45 -7.92 -7.16
CA ALA A 50 4.53 -8.20 -6.23
C ALA A 50 4.25 -9.46 -5.42
N ASN A 51 5.29 -9.98 -4.76
CA ASN A 51 5.22 -11.06 -3.78
C ASN A 51 5.83 -10.56 -2.47
N TRP A 52 5.35 -11.08 -1.35
CA TRP A 52 5.98 -10.89 -0.04
C TRP A 52 5.73 -12.10 0.86
N ILE A 53 6.44 -12.16 1.95
CA ILE A 53 6.12 -13.04 3.06
C ILE A 53 5.42 -12.17 4.10
N GLU A 54 4.24 -12.61 4.56
CA GLU A 54 3.49 -11.91 5.59
C GLU A 54 4.35 -11.76 6.84
N PRO A 55 4.65 -10.53 7.29
CA PRO A 55 5.54 -10.35 8.43
C PRO A 55 4.85 -10.72 9.74
N THR A 56 5.66 -11.07 10.73
CA THR A 56 5.19 -11.18 12.10
C THR A 56 5.14 -9.79 12.72
N ALA A 57 3.99 -9.40 13.24
CA ALA A 57 3.82 -8.11 13.90
C ALA A 57 3.88 -8.25 15.42
N VAL A 58 4.42 -7.22 16.07
CA VAL A 58 4.38 -7.04 17.53
C VAL A 58 3.49 -5.84 17.83
N CYS A 59 2.48 -6.08 18.68
CA CYS A 59 1.55 -5.06 19.13
C CYS A 59 1.97 -4.55 20.51
N ASP A 60 1.99 -3.24 20.72
CA ASP A 60 2.42 -2.60 21.97
C ASP A 60 1.26 -2.29 22.95
N GLY A 61 0.05 -2.65 22.57
CA GLY A 61 -1.17 -2.43 23.37
C GLY A 61 -1.98 -1.20 22.93
N GLY A 62 -1.52 -0.45 21.94
CA GLY A 62 -2.27 0.63 21.28
C GLY A 62 -3.03 0.14 20.03
N ASP A 63 -3.82 1.06 19.46
CA ASP A 63 -4.43 0.84 18.15
C ASP A 63 -3.37 1.03 17.07
N GLN A 64 -2.98 -0.07 16.45
CA GLN A 64 -1.94 -0.09 15.41
C GLN A 64 -2.45 -0.85 14.19
N GLN A 65 -2.12 -0.37 13.01
CA GLN A 65 -2.47 -1.07 11.78
C GLN A 65 -1.40 -0.86 10.70
N THR A 66 -1.06 -1.92 9.97
CA THR A 66 -0.15 -1.85 8.82
C THR A 66 -0.69 -2.68 7.68
N GLY A 67 -0.78 -2.07 6.50
CA GLY A 67 -1.16 -2.75 5.26
C GLY A 67 0.05 -2.99 4.33
N TYR A 68 0.03 -4.09 3.58
CA TYR A 68 1.02 -4.48 2.57
C TYR A 68 0.27 -4.76 1.27
N TRP A 69 0.46 -3.93 0.22
CA TRP A 69 -0.41 -4.00 -0.93
C TRP A 69 0.22 -3.62 -2.27
N VAL A 70 -0.46 -3.98 -3.34
CA VAL A 70 -0.20 -3.49 -4.70
C VAL A 70 -1.46 -2.83 -5.25
N GLY A 71 -1.27 -1.80 -6.09
CA GLY A 71 -2.42 -1.10 -6.65
C GLY A 71 -2.10 -0.29 -7.92
N LEU A 72 -3.13 -0.03 -8.71
CA LEU A 72 -3.10 0.88 -9.85
C LEU A 72 -3.93 2.11 -9.52
N SER A 73 -3.31 3.31 -9.57
CA SER A 73 -3.98 4.56 -9.26
C SER A 73 -4.28 5.38 -10.51
N GLY A 74 -5.51 5.86 -10.59
CA GLY A 74 -5.94 6.92 -11.49
C GLY A 74 -6.12 8.24 -10.74
N THR A 75 -6.78 9.22 -11.34
CA THR A 75 -7.09 10.49 -10.68
C THR A 75 -8.19 10.27 -9.62
N GLY A 76 -7.81 10.34 -8.34
CA GLY A 76 -8.73 10.17 -7.21
C GLY A 76 -9.30 8.76 -7.05
N THR A 77 -8.67 7.75 -7.67
CA THR A 77 -9.12 6.35 -7.60
C THR A 77 -7.93 5.42 -7.48
N ILE A 78 -8.11 4.32 -6.73
CA ILE A 78 -7.13 3.23 -6.66
C ILE A 78 -7.88 1.91 -6.72
N ALA A 79 -7.41 0.99 -7.58
CA ALA A 79 -7.76 -0.42 -7.52
C ALA A 79 -6.60 -1.14 -6.82
N GLN A 80 -6.83 -1.71 -5.64
CA GLN A 80 -5.76 -2.24 -4.79
C GLN A 80 -6.18 -3.47 -4.00
N LEU A 81 -5.22 -4.28 -3.60
CA LEU A 81 -5.43 -5.42 -2.71
C LEU A 81 -4.14 -5.82 -2.01
N GLY A 82 -4.31 -6.47 -0.87
CA GLY A 82 -3.17 -6.91 -0.09
C GLY A 82 -3.56 -7.62 1.19
N THR A 83 -2.62 -7.59 2.13
CA THR A 83 -2.80 -8.06 3.50
C THR A 83 -2.64 -6.92 4.47
N ALA A 84 -3.12 -7.09 5.68
CA ALA A 84 -2.93 -6.13 6.75
C ALA A 84 -2.88 -6.82 8.10
N THR A 85 -2.27 -6.14 9.07
CA THR A 85 -2.26 -6.51 10.47
C THR A 85 -2.88 -5.40 11.29
N ASN A 86 -3.88 -5.75 12.10
CA ASN A 86 -4.45 -4.88 13.13
C ASN A 86 -4.00 -5.36 14.49
N CYS A 87 -3.80 -4.45 15.44
CA CYS A 87 -3.61 -4.79 16.83
C CYS A 87 -4.93 -4.62 17.61
N ASP A 88 -5.40 -5.71 18.24
CA ASP A 88 -6.42 -5.67 19.27
C ASP A 88 -5.71 -5.76 20.63
N GLY A 89 -5.39 -4.61 21.22
CA GLY A 89 -4.47 -4.52 22.34
C GLY A 89 -3.09 -5.08 21.98
N SER A 90 -2.67 -6.15 22.64
CA SER A 90 -1.38 -6.82 22.37
C SER A 90 -1.47 -8.02 21.41
N THR A 91 -2.63 -8.23 20.79
CA THR A 91 -2.86 -9.38 19.91
C THR A 91 -2.93 -8.93 18.45
N PRO A 92 -2.01 -9.39 17.58
CA PRO A 92 -2.11 -9.11 16.15
C PRO A 92 -3.21 -9.96 15.49
N ASP A 93 -4.04 -9.32 14.67
CA ASP A 93 -5.04 -9.93 13.80
C ASP A 93 -4.65 -9.71 12.34
N TYR A 94 -4.46 -10.79 11.59
CA TYR A 94 -4.00 -10.77 10.20
C TYR A 94 -5.16 -11.04 9.27
N TYR A 95 -5.31 -10.22 8.22
CA TYR A 95 -6.35 -10.40 7.23
C TYR A 95 -5.91 -9.98 5.84
N SER A 96 -6.64 -10.45 4.84
CA SER A 96 -6.51 -10.02 3.45
C SER A 96 -7.67 -9.11 3.10
N TRP A 97 -7.47 -8.21 2.12
CA TRP A 97 -8.48 -7.24 1.70
C TRP A 97 -8.30 -6.83 0.23
N TRP A 98 -9.35 -6.26 -0.35
CA TRP A 98 -9.30 -5.55 -1.62
C TRP A 98 -10.12 -4.27 -1.54
N GLU A 99 -9.82 -3.30 -2.42
CA GLU A 99 -10.51 -2.02 -2.44
C GLU A 99 -10.54 -1.41 -3.83
N MET A 100 -11.65 -0.71 -4.12
CA MET A 100 -11.83 0.18 -5.27
C MET A 100 -12.04 1.59 -4.74
N TYR A 101 -10.97 2.24 -4.25
CA TYR A 101 -11.06 3.59 -3.68
C TYR A 101 -11.72 4.57 -4.68
N PRO A 102 -12.68 5.42 -4.25
CA PRO A 102 -12.98 5.81 -2.86
C PRO A 102 -14.03 4.94 -2.11
N ALA A 103 -14.43 3.80 -2.63
CA ALA A 103 -15.23 2.88 -1.84
C ALA A 103 -14.37 2.26 -0.72
N ALA A 104 -15.02 1.90 0.39
CA ALA A 104 -14.31 1.29 1.51
C ALA A 104 -13.69 -0.07 1.15
N GLY A 105 -12.59 -0.41 1.81
CA GLY A 105 -11.95 -1.71 1.71
C GLY A 105 -12.87 -2.85 2.14
N VAL A 106 -12.73 -3.99 1.48
CA VAL A 106 -13.53 -5.20 1.72
C VAL A 106 -12.62 -6.29 2.26
N PRO A 107 -12.78 -6.70 3.53
CA PRO A 107 -12.03 -7.79 4.10
C PRO A 107 -12.40 -9.13 3.43
N VAL A 108 -11.43 -10.03 3.35
CA VAL A 108 -11.57 -11.36 2.77
C VAL A 108 -11.56 -12.41 3.89
N SER A 109 -12.46 -13.37 3.82
CA SER A 109 -12.60 -14.39 4.87
C SER A 109 -11.53 -15.50 4.85
N ASN A 110 -10.62 -15.47 3.86
CA ASN A 110 -9.53 -16.43 3.76
C ASN A 110 -8.46 -16.16 4.84
N VAL A 111 -7.97 -17.23 5.44
CA VAL A 111 -6.96 -17.15 6.51
C VAL A 111 -5.63 -16.66 5.98
N THR A 112 -5.06 -15.66 6.65
CA THR A 112 -3.71 -15.13 6.46
C THR A 112 -2.99 -15.16 7.79
N GLU A 113 -1.74 -15.60 7.81
CA GLU A 113 -0.93 -15.73 9.02
C GLU A 113 0.52 -15.32 8.74
N PRO A 114 1.30 -14.95 9.76
CA PRO A 114 2.73 -14.67 9.61
C PRO A 114 3.47 -15.82 8.93
N GLY A 115 4.37 -15.49 8.03
CA GLY A 115 5.15 -16.48 7.27
C GLY A 115 4.45 -16.97 5.99
N ASP A 116 3.20 -16.60 5.75
CA ASP A 116 2.50 -16.95 4.52
C ASP A 116 3.13 -16.25 3.30
N HIS A 117 3.34 -17.00 2.22
CA HIS A 117 3.84 -16.47 0.97
C HIS A 117 2.69 -15.90 0.15
N MET A 118 2.66 -14.58 0.05
CA MET A 118 1.62 -13.84 -0.65
C MET A 118 2.06 -13.44 -2.05
N HIS A 119 1.11 -13.46 -2.98
CA HIS A 119 1.25 -12.91 -4.34
C HIS A 119 0.04 -12.06 -4.66
N ALA A 120 0.28 -10.83 -5.12
CA ALA A 120 -0.77 -9.92 -5.53
C ALA A 120 -0.54 -9.36 -6.92
N SER A 121 -1.62 -9.14 -7.65
CA SER A 121 -1.60 -8.44 -8.93
C SER A 121 -2.89 -7.67 -9.18
N VAL A 122 -2.75 -6.51 -9.85
CA VAL A 122 -3.87 -5.72 -10.38
C VAL A 122 -3.65 -5.53 -11.87
N VAL A 123 -4.68 -5.79 -12.66
CA VAL A 123 -4.69 -5.59 -14.11
C VAL A 123 -5.84 -4.66 -14.48
N TYR A 124 -5.54 -3.61 -15.22
CA TYR A 124 -6.51 -2.73 -15.85
C TYR A 124 -6.88 -3.27 -17.24
N ASN A 125 -8.14 -3.59 -17.43
CA ASN A 125 -8.67 -4.21 -18.66
C ASN A 125 -9.27 -3.19 -19.64
N GLY A 126 -9.09 -1.89 -19.36
CA GLY A 126 -9.75 -0.82 -20.10
C GLY A 126 -11.16 -0.51 -19.59
N ASN A 127 -11.71 0.64 -19.99
CA ASN A 127 -13.08 1.06 -19.66
C ASN A 127 -13.38 0.99 -18.13
N ASN A 128 -12.42 1.40 -17.31
CA ASN A 128 -12.49 1.34 -15.83
C ASN A 128 -12.69 -0.06 -15.23
N ASN A 129 -12.41 -1.13 -15.98
CA ASN A 129 -12.50 -2.50 -15.47
C ASN A 129 -11.14 -2.97 -14.98
N PHE A 130 -11.14 -3.64 -13.84
CA PHE A 130 -9.95 -4.18 -13.18
C PHE A 130 -10.16 -5.66 -12.84
N THR A 131 -9.09 -6.44 -12.98
CA THR A 131 -8.95 -7.76 -12.38
C THR A 131 -7.90 -7.69 -11.29
N MET A 132 -8.30 -8.01 -10.07
CA MET A 132 -7.44 -8.04 -8.89
C MET A 132 -7.29 -9.47 -8.40
N VAL A 133 -6.07 -9.91 -8.17
CA VAL A 133 -5.77 -11.27 -7.72
C VAL A 133 -4.88 -11.23 -6.50
N LEU A 134 -5.31 -11.91 -5.43
CA LEU A 134 -4.50 -12.18 -4.25
C LEU A 134 -4.42 -13.69 -4.04
N SER A 135 -3.23 -14.21 -3.87
CA SER A 135 -2.99 -15.63 -3.62
C SER A 135 -2.11 -15.81 -2.39
N ASN A 136 -2.51 -16.72 -1.53
CA ASN A 136 -1.66 -17.25 -0.47
C ASN A 136 -1.12 -18.61 -0.94
N VAL A 137 0.14 -18.62 -1.33
CA VAL A 137 0.79 -19.80 -1.90
C VAL A 137 0.98 -20.87 -0.83
N THR A 138 1.27 -20.45 0.41
CA THR A 138 1.47 -21.35 1.55
C THR A 138 0.21 -22.13 1.89
N ARG A 139 -0.95 -21.46 1.87
CA ARG A 139 -2.25 -22.07 2.23
C ARG A 139 -3.06 -22.57 1.04
N GLY A 140 -2.57 -22.31 -0.19
CA GLY A 140 -3.20 -22.82 -1.42
C GLY A 140 -4.53 -22.16 -1.78
N TRP A 141 -4.81 -20.92 -1.30
CA TRP A 141 -6.00 -20.19 -1.72
C TRP A 141 -5.71 -19.04 -2.68
N ARG A 142 -6.70 -18.70 -3.48
CA ARG A 142 -6.66 -17.60 -4.44
C ARG A 142 -7.99 -16.88 -4.46
N LEU A 143 -7.95 -15.56 -4.31
CA LEU A 143 -9.05 -14.64 -4.57
C LEU A 143 -8.89 -14.05 -5.98
N THR A 144 -9.98 -13.89 -6.70
CA THR A 144 -10.01 -13.11 -7.94
C THR A 144 -11.24 -12.22 -7.91
N GLU A 145 -11.03 -10.91 -7.99
CA GLU A 145 -12.08 -9.91 -8.04
C GLU A 145 -12.05 -9.18 -9.38
N ASN A 146 -13.18 -9.18 -10.06
CA ASN A 146 -13.39 -8.40 -11.29
C ASN A 146 -14.33 -7.24 -10.96
N LYS A 147 -13.81 -6.02 -11.01
CA LYS A 147 -14.53 -4.83 -10.58
C LYS A 147 -14.46 -3.73 -11.63
N THR A 148 -15.53 -2.95 -11.68
CA THR A 148 -15.59 -1.72 -12.47
C THR A 148 -15.49 -0.53 -11.52
N GLN A 149 -14.54 0.39 -11.78
CA GLN A 149 -14.45 1.63 -11.03
C GLN A 149 -15.59 2.55 -11.46
N VAL A 150 -16.41 2.93 -10.48
CA VAL A 150 -17.58 3.81 -10.71
C VAL A 150 -17.20 5.27 -10.79
N SER A 151 -16.04 5.66 -10.27
CA SER A 151 -15.50 7.01 -10.37
C SER A 151 -14.75 7.18 -11.68
N THR A 152 -14.70 8.40 -12.22
CA THR A 152 -14.07 8.70 -13.52
C THR A 152 -12.54 8.82 -13.41
N GLY A 153 -11.87 7.85 -12.79
CA GLY A 153 -10.42 7.88 -12.56
C GLY A 153 -9.55 7.73 -13.81
N GLY A 154 -10.15 7.36 -14.93
CA GLY A 154 -9.44 7.17 -16.20
C GLY A 154 -8.44 6.00 -16.20
N THR A 155 -7.54 6.02 -17.18
CA THR A 155 -6.44 5.06 -17.25
C THR A 155 -5.47 5.28 -16.08
N PRO A 156 -5.03 4.21 -15.39
CA PRO A 156 -4.09 4.36 -14.27
C PRO A 156 -2.79 5.06 -14.67
N ILE A 157 -2.35 5.99 -13.83
CA ILE A 157 -1.16 6.83 -14.01
C ILE A 157 -0.02 6.47 -13.06
N SER A 158 -0.27 5.57 -12.10
CA SER A 158 0.78 4.98 -11.27
C SER A 158 0.53 3.51 -10.95
N ALA A 159 1.63 2.79 -10.69
CA ALA A 159 1.65 1.39 -10.27
C ALA A 159 2.43 1.29 -8.96
N ASN A 160 1.76 0.85 -7.91
CA ASN A 160 2.18 1.01 -6.52
C ASN A 160 2.48 -0.34 -5.87
N VAL A 161 3.55 -0.39 -5.07
CA VAL A 161 3.91 -1.50 -4.17
C VAL A 161 4.29 -0.87 -2.84
N ILE A 162 3.42 -0.99 -1.84
CA ILE A 162 3.39 -0.09 -0.69
C ILE A 162 3.20 -0.85 0.63
N VAL A 163 3.84 -0.35 1.67
CA VAL A 163 3.47 -0.52 3.08
C VAL A 163 2.74 0.74 3.52
N GLU A 164 1.62 0.62 4.18
CA GLU A 164 0.78 1.76 4.56
C GLU A 164 0.39 1.67 6.04
N ALA A 165 0.48 2.84 6.72
CA ALA A 165 -0.13 3.03 8.01
C ALA A 165 -1.59 3.43 7.81
N ASN A 166 -2.53 2.60 8.24
CA ASN A 166 -3.94 2.99 8.19
C ASN A 166 -4.30 3.93 9.33
N SER A 167 -5.07 4.96 9.02
CA SER A 167 -5.67 5.81 10.03
C SER A 167 -7.12 5.40 10.27
N ASP A 168 -7.44 4.86 11.43
CA ASP A 168 -8.81 4.51 11.82
C ASP A 168 -9.76 5.73 11.91
N THR A 169 -9.22 6.93 11.89
CA THR A 169 -10.02 8.15 12.12
C THR A 169 -10.58 8.76 10.84
N GLY A 170 -10.19 8.27 9.64
CA GLY A 170 -10.63 8.88 8.37
C GLY A 170 -10.23 10.36 8.21
N ALA A 171 -9.50 10.91 9.17
CA ALA A 171 -9.01 12.27 9.11
C ALA A 171 -7.70 12.28 8.32
N ALA A 172 -7.67 13.02 7.22
CA ALA A 172 -6.43 13.32 6.52
C ALA A 172 -5.44 13.94 7.54
N GLY A 173 -4.34 13.24 7.81
CA GLY A 173 -3.31 13.71 8.75
C GLY A 173 -3.21 12.97 10.09
N SER A 174 -4.02 11.96 10.36
CA SER A 174 -3.72 11.05 11.45
C SER A 174 -2.87 9.88 10.92
N SER A 175 -1.57 9.92 11.15
CA SER A 175 -0.76 8.71 11.06
C SER A 175 -1.30 7.75 12.13
N GLY A 176 -1.96 6.67 11.72
CA GLY A 176 -2.22 5.56 12.61
C GLY A 176 -0.87 5.03 13.09
N ASN A 177 -0.80 4.57 14.32
CA ASN A 177 0.40 3.90 14.79
C ASN A 177 0.66 2.66 13.91
N VAL A 178 1.87 2.53 13.42
CA VAL A 178 2.30 1.38 12.61
C VAL A 178 2.59 0.21 13.55
N THR A 179 2.16 -1.00 13.20
CA THR A 179 2.60 -2.19 13.95
C THR A 179 4.11 -2.36 13.81
N ASP A 180 4.80 -2.84 14.82
CA ASP A 180 6.18 -3.33 14.63
C ASP A 180 6.14 -4.60 13.79
N PHE A 181 6.26 -4.44 12.48
CA PHE A 181 6.30 -5.54 11.51
C PHE A 181 7.74 -6.05 11.25
N GLY A 182 8.72 -5.55 11.99
CA GLY A 182 10.14 -5.85 11.76
C GLY A 182 10.56 -5.42 10.35
N SER A 183 10.35 -6.28 9.37
CA SER A 183 10.59 -5.94 7.96
C SER A 183 9.74 -6.78 7.01
N VAL A 184 9.37 -6.17 5.89
CA VAL A 184 8.76 -6.86 4.75
C VAL A 184 9.61 -6.68 3.50
N THR A 185 9.83 -7.75 2.76
CA THR A 185 10.54 -7.69 1.48
C THR A 185 9.57 -7.98 0.34
N PHE A 186 9.36 -6.99 -0.52
CA PHE A 186 8.65 -7.19 -1.78
C PHE A 186 9.62 -7.71 -2.84
N GLY A 187 9.25 -8.83 -3.47
CA GLY A 187 9.99 -9.46 -4.56
C GLY A 187 9.14 -9.59 -5.81
N GLY A 188 9.78 -9.78 -6.97
CA GLY A 188 9.08 -9.90 -8.24
C GLY A 188 8.25 -8.67 -8.63
N ALA A 189 8.53 -7.51 -8.02
CA ALA A 189 7.79 -6.28 -8.24
C ALA A 189 7.92 -5.79 -9.69
N THR A 190 6.78 -5.63 -10.37
CA THR A 190 6.73 -5.16 -11.75
C THR A 190 5.58 -4.20 -12.00
N ALA A 191 5.76 -3.31 -12.97
CA ALA A 191 4.72 -2.49 -13.59
C ALA A 191 4.72 -2.77 -15.10
N ASN A 192 3.57 -3.05 -15.71
CA ASN A 192 3.45 -3.46 -17.12
C ASN A 192 4.43 -4.59 -17.48
N GLY A 193 4.66 -5.56 -16.57
CA GLY A 193 5.57 -6.68 -16.74
C GLY A 193 7.07 -6.34 -16.72
N LYS A 194 7.45 -5.06 -16.59
CA LYS A 194 8.83 -4.60 -16.49
C LYS A 194 9.23 -4.37 -15.03
N PRO A 195 10.55 -4.39 -14.69
CA PRO A 195 11.01 -3.98 -13.36
C PRO A 195 10.53 -2.58 -13.00
N LEU A 196 10.30 -2.30 -11.72
CA LEU A 196 9.96 -0.94 -11.27
C LEU A 196 11.02 0.08 -11.70
N SER A 197 12.31 -0.31 -11.66
CA SER A 197 13.43 0.55 -12.10
C SER A 197 13.41 0.94 -13.59
N ALA A 198 12.50 0.39 -14.40
CA ALA A 198 12.32 0.80 -15.80
C ALA A 198 11.52 2.09 -15.96
N TYR A 199 11.02 2.67 -14.85
CA TYR A 199 10.17 3.85 -14.85
C TYR A 199 10.73 4.94 -13.94
N PRO A 200 10.34 6.20 -14.11
CA PRO A 200 10.44 7.19 -13.06
C PRO A 200 9.72 6.68 -11.80
N LEU A 201 10.32 6.90 -10.65
CA LEU A 201 9.85 6.36 -9.38
C LEU A 201 9.58 7.46 -8.38
N TRP A 202 8.43 7.34 -7.71
CA TRP A 202 8.26 7.92 -6.40
C TRP A 202 8.68 6.88 -5.35
N THR A 203 9.33 7.33 -4.28
CA THR A 203 9.61 6.53 -3.09
C THR A 203 9.39 7.39 -1.84
N GLY A 204 8.91 6.79 -0.78
CA GLY A 204 8.68 7.46 0.49
C GLY A 204 8.87 6.51 1.66
N ASN A 205 9.03 7.08 2.85
CA ASN A 205 9.01 6.38 4.13
C ASN A 205 7.80 6.87 4.92
N LEU A 206 7.24 6.02 5.76
CA LEU A 206 6.20 6.44 6.71
C LEU A 206 6.76 7.48 7.69
N GLN A 207 5.93 8.47 7.98
CA GLN A 207 6.25 9.52 8.94
C GLN A 207 5.01 9.87 9.75
N ASP A 208 5.18 10.04 11.05
CA ASP A 208 4.12 10.54 11.91
C ASP A 208 3.81 12.02 11.65
N MET A 209 2.78 12.56 12.31
CA MET A 209 2.37 13.96 12.16
C MET A 209 3.43 14.98 12.63
N ARG A 210 4.43 14.54 13.40
CA ARG A 210 5.57 15.36 13.84
C ARG A 210 6.73 15.28 12.86
N GLY A 211 6.62 14.45 11.79
CA GLY A 211 7.65 14.19 10.81
C GLY A 211 8.71 13.19 11.30
N VAL A 212 8.42 12.43 12.36
CA VAL A 212 9.31 11.35 12.81
C VAL A 212 9.15 10.18 11.86
N GLN A 213 10.26 9.67 11.35
CA GLN A 213 10.27 8.56 10.42
C GLN A 213 9.98 7.24 11.16
N GLU A 214 8.98 6.50 10.71
CA GLU A 214 8.50 5.25 11.33
C GLU A 214 9.07 4.00 10.66
N ASP A 215 9.52 4.10 9.40
CA ASP A 215 10.15 3.02 8.66
C ASP A 215 11.24 3.51 7.70
N SER A 216 11.90 2.58 7.02
CA SER A 216 12.88 2.88 5.98
C SER A 216 12.75 1.94 4.79
N VAL A 217 12.87 2.51 3.57
CA VAL A 217 12.83 1.77 2.31
C VAL A 217 14.24 1.57 1.78
N SER A 218 14.61 0.31 1.50
CA SER A 218 15.89 0.02 0.85
C SER A 218 15.90 0.44 -0.62
N SER A 219 17.08 0.64 -1.19
CA SER A 219 17.23 0.75 -2.64
C SER A 219 16.71 -0.51 -3.35
N LEU A 220 16.28 -0.33 -4.62
CA LEU A 220 15.88 -1.44 -5.47
C LEU A 220 17.07 -2.37 -5.78
N THR A 221 16.83 -3.66 -5.64
CA THR A 221 17.74 -4.77 -5.94
C THR A 221 17.08 -5.78 -6.86
N GLY A 222 17.70 -6.94 -7.12
CA GLY A 222 17.11 -8.00 -7.95
C GLY A 222 16.73 -7.54 -9.35
N GLY A 223 17.58 -6.72 -9.98
CA GLY A 223 17.28 -6.15 -11.29
C GLY A 223 16.12 -5.16 -11.25
N GLY A 224 15.94 -4.43 -10.16
CA GLY A 224 14.88 -3.43 -9.99
C GLY A 224 13.50 -3.99 -9.64
N ARG A 225 13.47 -5.23 -9.10
CA ARG A 225 12.25 -5.98 -8.79
C ARG A 225 12.08 -6.32 -7.31
N LYS A 226 13.02 -5.86 -6.46
CA LYS A 226 13.05 -6.23 -5.04
C LYS A 226 13.46 -5.05 -4.19
N PHE A 227 12.78 -4.85 -3.07
CA PHE A 227 13.13 -3.90 -2.01
C PHE A 227 12.59 -4.39 -0.67
N THR A 228 13.12 -3.82 0.41
CA THR A 228 12.70 -4.12 1.78
C THR A 228 12.26 -2.83 2.45
N VAL A 229 11.16 -2.90 3.17
CA VAL A 229 10.72 -1.88 4.12
C VAL A 229 10.99 -2.41 5.53
N THR A 230 11.66 -1.62 6.35
CA THR A 230 12.03 -1.99 7.72
C THR A 230 11.40 -1.00 8.69
N TRP A 231 10.65 -1.49 9.65
CA TRP A 231 10.12 -0.71 10.74
C TRP A 231 11.24 -0.13 11.62
N LEU A 232 11.05 1.06 12.15
CA LEU A 232 12.02 1.75 13.00
C LEU A 232 11.43 2.12 14.36
N SER A 233 10.23 2.67 14.38
CA SER A 233 9.56 3.14 15.61
C SER A 233 8.11 3.49 15.35
N ASN A 234 7.35 3.71 16.40
CA ASN A 234 5.99 4.28 16.36
C ASN A 234 5.97 5.81 16.55
N GLY A 235 7.05 6.49 16.18
CA GLY A 235 7.14 7.94 16.29
C GLY A 235 7.45 8.47 17.70
#